data_54a49463bf0ded0abbeb2cc1ab6c9045
#
_entry.id   54a49463bf0ded0abbeb2cc1ab6c9045
#
_cell.length_a   1.000
_cell.length_b   1.000
_cell.length_c   1.000
_cell.angle_alpha   90.00
_cell.angle_beta   90.00
_cell.angle_gamma   90.00
#
_symmetry.space_group_name_H-M   'P 1'
#
loop_
_entity.id
_entity.type
_entity.pdbx_description
1 polymer ?
#
loop_
_entity_poly.entity_id
_entity_poly.type
_entity_poly.pdbx_seq_one_letter_code
_entity_poly.pdbx_strand_id
1 'polypeptide(L)' 'MERYMVFARTEYDEPLEHRGDVEAAGNDDAAKRAKERYGQDWLEMSLVPVSKAYWAERETEEGETEVQV' A
#
# COMPACT_ATOMS: atom_id res chain seq x y z
N MET A 1 -12.18 -1.28 10.87
CA MET A 1 -11.10 -1.82 10.05
C MET A 1 -10.34 -0.71 9.40
N GLU A 2 -9.09 -0.94 9.15
CA GLU A 2 -8.23 0.07 8.57
C GLU A 2 -7.81 -0.37 7.18
N ARG A 3 -7.65 0.58 6.26
CA ARG A 3 -7.22 0.27 4.91
C ARG A 3 -5.70 0.35 4.83
N TYR A 4 -5.13 -0.61 4.14
CA TYR A 4 -3.69 -0.67 3.92
C TYR A 4 -3.41 -0.69 2.42
N MET A 5 -2.41 0.08 2.01
CA MET A 5 -1.92 0.01 0.64
C MET A 5 -0.90 -1.11 0.55
N VAL A 6 -0.96 -1.88 -0.52
CA VAL A 6 -0.08 -3.02 -0.72
C VAL A 6 0.90 -2.67 -1.83
N PHE A 7 2.19 -2.68 -1.48
CA PHE A 7 3.26 -2.45 -2.45
C PHE A 7 4.07 -3.73 -2.54
N ALA A 8 4.35 -4.18 -3.75
CA ALA A 8 5.03 -5.45 -3.92
C ALA A 8 5.83 -5.48 -5.20
N ARG A 9 6.85 -6.33 -5.23
CA ARG A 9 7.65 -6.56 -6.42
C ARG A 9 8.07 -8.01 -6.45
N THR A 10 8.37 -8.51 -7.66
CA THR A 10 8.78 -9.90 -7.83
C THR A 10 10.24 -10.06 -8.17
N GLU A 11 10.93 -8.99 -8.56
CA GLU A 11 12.34 -9.07 -8.93
C GLU A 11 13.12 -7.95 -8.30
N TYR A 12 14.42 -8.15 -8.14
CA TYR A 12 15.24 -7.19 -7.44
C TYR A 12 15.34 -5.86 -8.17
N ASP A 13 15.35 -5.87 -9.50
CA ASP A 13 15.49 -4.64 -10.24
C ASP A 13 14.16 -4.00 -10.57
N GLU A 14 13.09 -4.54 -10.01
CA GLU A 14 11.77 -3.99 -10.23
C GLU A 14 11.42 -3.08 -9.06
N PRO A 15 10.85 -1.89 -9.31
CA PRO A 15 10.47 -1.03 -8.19
C PRO A 15 9.25 -1.58 -7.49
N LEU A 16 9.09 -1.20 -6.22
CA LEU A 16 7.89 -1.52 -5.50
C LEU A 16 6.74 -0.75 -6.12
N GLU A 17 5.68 -1.46 -6.46
CA GLU A 17 4.53 -0.83 -7.08
C GLU A 17 3.30 -1.05 -6.24
N HIS A 18 2.42 -0.09 -6.28
CA HIS A 18 1.16 -0.16 -5.56
C HIS A 18 0.27 -1.16 -6.28
N ARG A 19 -0.01 -2.29 -5.64
CA ARG A 19 -0.78 -3.35 -6.26
C ARG A 19 -2.27 -3.26 -5.95
N GLY A 20 -2.60 -2.58 -4.87
CA GLY A 20 -4.00 -2.45 -4.46
C GLY A 20 -4.05 -2.21 -2.97
N ASP A 21 -5.24 -2.35 -2.40
CA ASP A 21 -5.46 -2.10 -0.99
C ASP A 21 -6.16 -3.29 -0.38
N VAL A 22 -5.95 -3.45 0.93
CA VAL A 22 -6.73 -4.42 1.70
C VAL A 22 -7.22 -3.73 2.95
N GLU A 23 -8.32 -4.22 3.49
CA GLU A 23 -8.82 -3.74 4.76
C GLU A 23 -8.60 -4.81 5.80
N ALA A 24 -8.15 -4.40 6.98
CA ALA A 24 -7.80 -5.36 7.99
C ALA A 24 -7.89 -4.74 9.37
N ALA A 25 -7.91 -5.58 10.39
CA ALA A 25 -8.01 -5.11 11.76
C ALA A 25 -6.70 -4.57 12.29
N GLY A 26 -5.58 -5.02 11.72
CA GLY A 26 -4.27 -4.56 12.17
C GLY A 26 -3.20 -5.06 11.23
N ASN A 27 -1.94 -4.83 11.61
CA ASN A 27 -0.83 -5.15 10.73
C ASN A 27 -0.73 -6.62 10.38
N ASP A 28 -0.87 -7.49 11.38
CA ASP A 28 -0.76 -8.93 11.12
C ASP A 28 -1.88 -9.41 10.25
N ASP A 29 -3.09 -8.93 10.50
CA ASP A 29 -4.23 -9.30 9.72
C ASP A 29 -4.09 -8.80 8.29
N ALA A 30 -3.54 -7.59 8.12
CA ALA A 30 -3.33 -7.03 6.80
C ALA A 30 -2.36 -7.87 6.00
N ALA A 31 -1.28 -8.31 6.64
CA ALA A 31 -0.30 -9.16 5.95
C ALA A 31 -0.93 -10.46 5.50
N LYS A 32 -1.75 -11.05 6.36
CA LYS A 32 -2.41 -12.30 6.01
C LYS A 32 -3.37 -12.11 4.86
N ARG A 33 -4.16 -11.07 4.90
CA ARG A 33 -5.15 -10.82 3.85
C ARG A 33 -4.47 -10.47 2.52
N ALA A 34 -3.36 -9.74 2.59
CA ALA A 34 -2.64 -9.40 1.37
C ALA A 34 -2.06 -10.65 0.72
N LYS A 35 -1.52 -11.55 1.52
CA LYS A 35 -0.97 -12.78 0.97
C LYS A 35 -2.05 -13.66 0.39
N GLU A 36 -3.21 -13.66 1.00
CA GLU A 36 -4.31 -14.45 0.48
C GLU A 36 -4.83 -13.88 -0.83
N ARG A 37 -4.83 -12.55 -0.95
CA ARG A 37 -5.39 -11.92 -2.14
C ARG A 37 -4.40 -11.90 -3.30
N TYR A 38 -3.13 -11.64 -3.02
CA TYR A 38 -2.14 -11.44 -4.08
C TYR A 38 -1.18 -12.60 -4.25
N GLY A 39 -1.23 -13.58 -3.35
CA GLY A 39 -0.35 -14.74 -3.45
C GLY A 39 0.93 -14.52 -2.68
N GLN A 40 1.84 -15.48 -2.79
CA GLN A 40 3.03 -15.48 -1.97
C GLN A 40 4.31 -15.55 -2.76
N ASP A 41 4.26 -15.31 -4.06
CA ASP A 41 5.44 -15.40 -4.90
C ASP A 41 6.17 -14.07 -5.02
N TRP A 42 5.98 -13.18 -4.06
CA TRP A 42 6.57 -11.86 -4.11
C TRP A 42 7.93 -11.86 -3.46
N LEU A 43 8.88 -11.16 -4.09
CA LEU A 43 10.16 -10.95 -3.47
C LEU A 43 10.02 -10.07 -2.25
N GLU A 44 9.19 -9.06 -2.33
CA GLU A 44 8.99 -8.12 -1.25
C GLU A 44 7.57 -7.61 -1.31
N MET A 45 6.94 -7.51 -0.14
CA MET A 45 5.60 -6.95 -0.04
C MET A 45 5.56 -6.07 1.18
N SER A 46 5.18 -4.83 0.98
CA SER A 46 5.09 -3.85 2.07
C SER A 46 3.66 -3.38 2.19
N LEU A 47 3.25 -3.13 3.42
CA LEU A 47 1.90 -2.67 3.72
C LEU A 47 2.00 -1.35 4.44
N VAL A 48 1.24 -0.38 3.98
CA VAL A 48 1.27 0.95 4.56
C VAL A 48 -0.15 1.34 4.93
N PRO A 49 -0.43 1.59 6.22
CA PRO A 49 -1.76 2.06 6.59
C PRO A 49 -2.02 3.40 5.91
N VAL A 50 -3.17 3.49 5.26
CA VAL A 50 -3.48 4.71 4.54
C VAL A 50 -3.53 5.90 5.48
N SER A 51 -3.99 5.71 6.70
CA SER A 51 -4.09 6.78 7.65
C SER A 51 -2.74 7.34 8.06
N LYS A 52 -1.67 6.61 7.80
CA LYS A 52 -0.33 7.05 8.16
C LYS A 52 0.52 7.41 6.97
N ALA A 53 -0.06 7.38 5.79
CA ALA A 53 0.69 7.74 4.60
C ALA A 53 0.81 9.26 4.53
N TYR A 54 1.96 9.72 4.12
CA TYR A 54 2.18 11.14 3.90
C TYR A 54 2.25 11.37 2.39
N TRP A 55 1.37 12.20 1.91
CA TRP A 55 1.30 12.48 0.48
C TRP A 55 2.02 13.79 0.21
N ALA A 56 3.24 13.70 -0.28
CA ALA A 56 3.97 14.90 -0.68
C ALA A 56 3.30 15.49 -1.90
N GLU A 57 2.82 14.61 -2.78
CA GLU A 57 2.13 15.06 -3.97
C GLU A 57 1.14 13.97 -4.34
N ARG A 58 -0.08 14.35 -4.59
CA ARG A 58 -1.09 13.37 -4.89
C ARG A 58 -2.03 13.95 -5.92
N GLU A 59 -2.16 13.22 -7.01
CA GLU A 59 -3.02 13.64 -8.09
C GLU A 59 -4.43 13.25 -7.76
N THR A 60 -5.31 14.21 -7.66
CA THR A 60 -6.71 13.92 -7.41
C THR A 60 -7.52 14.80 -8.32
N GLU A 61 -8.76 14.43 -8.47
CA GLU A 61 -9.61 15.24 -9.28
C GLU A 61 -9.98 16.49 -8.62
N GLU A 62 -10.04 16.54 -7.33
CA GLU A 62 -10.28 17.75 -6.64
C GLU A 62 -9.11 18.64 -6.66
N GLY A 63 -8.01 18.16 -7.08
CA GLY A 63 -6.82 18.94 -7.23
C GLY A 63 -6.37 19.54 -5.95
N GLU A 64 -6.55 18.99 -4.95
CA GLU A 64 -6.16 19.51 -3.81
C GLU A 64 -4.95 19.43 -3.45
N THR A 65 -4.37 19.95 -3.10
CA THR A 65 -3.21 19.87 -2.91
C THR A 65 -2.64 20.42 -2.01
N GLU A 66 -2.23 20.70 -1.54
CA GLU A 66 -1.63 21.13 -0.94
C GLU A 66 -0.95 21.11 -0.09
N VAL A 67 -0.21 21.26 0.22
CA VAL A 67 0.42 21.08 0.93
C VAL A 67 1.16 21.60 1.52
N GLN A 68 1.52 21.94 2.08
CA GLN A 68 2.16 22.44 2.56
C GLN A 68 3.02 22.22 3.37
N VAL A 69 3.67 22.24 3.55
CA VAL A 69 4.56 22.00 4.25
C VAL A 69 5.16 22.40 4.79
#